data_6d116bad92475525396c1c51b45ae17b
#
_entry.id   6d116bad92475525396c1c51b45ae17b
#
_cell.length_a   1.000
_cell.length_b   1.000
_cell.length_c   1.000
_cell.angle_alpha   90.00
_cell.angle_beta   90.00
_cell.angle_gamma   90.00
#
_symmetry.space_group_name_H-M   'P 1'
#
loop_
_entity.id
_entity.type
_entity.pdbx_description
1 polymer ?
#
loop_
_entity_poly.entity_id
_entity_poly.type
_entity_poly.pdbx_seq_one_letter_code
_entity_poly.pdbx_strand_id
1 'polypeptide(L)'
;MKVFLVNTAAILAGALFFAASFPNPLFNYGLPLLAWVAYAPVFWVIRRAGSTDTSLKKSGGGKGIIAALAVSALYGALYGYTAYRLLTPWLDSVHPLAGTFASVFQLAVMAVLFVFLKLAVILYPRKGYLLQWLIWVSYEYLRTIGFLGFPYGITGYTQWQYPLLIGIASIFGIWGVSALVLFPSVYLGAAFPNKNGVSFSKKNLLFFYRERLALAIWLGALGASLVFGAIQSNYIEGASTGTAKIALIQQNADPWKNDASETRRMLGVLTSLSSKALEDEPDTDLVVWPETAFVPRIYWHLTYRDNAESYALVKELMDFLAVQTVPFLIGNDDARLEVTASGKWERVDYNAALLIKRAEIMDVYRKNHLVPFAEHFPYEKTFPRLYQALLDTDTQFWKPGREKTVFAAGHLRFSAPICFEDCFGYISRDFTRNGAQFIVNLTNDAWAGSLSCQVQHLSMAVFRAVENRRSLVRAAVSGQTCAIGPTGKILAMAPPFTETALNVEIPLPTGSTPYSYWGDFWGILFAVFAAMLLLNGVFRFILRIIQTGREL
;
A
#
# COMPACT_ATOMS: atom_id res chain seq x y z
N MET A 1 24.27 -6.13 30.90
CA MET A 1 23.30 -7.23 30.62
C MET A 1 21.83 -6.78 30.83
N LYS A 2 21.39 -6.37 32.03
CA LYS A 2 19.98 -6.00 32.32
C LYS A 2 19.40 -4.92 31.39
N VAL A 3 20.13 -3.84 31.11
CA VAL A 3 19.67 -2.75 30.21
C VAL A 3 19.53 -3.23 28.77
N PHE A 4 20.43 -4.07 28.29
CA PHE A 4 20.36 -4.68 26.96
C PHE A 4 19.10 -5.55 26.83
N LEU A 5 18.85 -6.44 27.77
CA LEU A 5 17.67 -7.30 27.76
C LEU A 5 16.35 -6.51 27.77
N VAL A 6 16.26 -5.45 28.59
CA VAL A 6 15.07 -4.58 28.65
C VAL A 6 14.86 -3.85 27.32
N ASN A 7 15.92 -3.33 26.70
CA ASN A 7 15.80 -2.66 25.42
C ASN A 7 15.41 -3.63 24.29
N THR A 8 16.01 -4.82 24.26
CA THR A 8 15.65 -5.87 23.29
C THR A 8 14.19 -6.29 23.43
N ALA A 9 13.73 -6.53 24.67
CA ALA A 9 12.32 -6.84 24.93
C ALA A 9 11.36 -5.72 24.46
N ALA A 10 11.73 -4.46 24.68
CA ALA A 10 10.93 -3.31 24.23
C ALA A 10 10.90 -3.19 22.69
N ILE A 11 12.00 -3.46 21.99
CA ILE A 11 12.04 -3.48 20.52
C ILE A 11 11.14 -4.60 19.98
N LEU A 12 11.21 -5.79 20.55
CA LEU A 12 10.37 -6.92 20.15
C LEU A 12 8.89 -6.64 20.46
N ALA A 13 8.58 -6.03 21.61
CA ALA A 13 7.21 -5.60 21.92
C ALA A 13 6.71 -4.56 20.91
N GLY A 14 7.52 -3.59 20.51
CA GLY A 14 7.17 -2.63 19.47
C GLY A 14 6.92 -3.29 18.10
N ALA A 15 7.72 -4.30 17.74
CA ALA A 15 7.52 -5.07 16.52
C ALA A 15 6.22 -5.90 16.54
N LEU A 16 5.91 -6.51 17.68
CA LEU A 16 4.65 -7.23 17.89
C LEU A 16 3.44 -6.30 17.84
N PHE A 17 3.49 -5.14 18.50
CA PHE A 17 2.41 -4.16 18.49
C PHE A 17 2.20 -3.58 17.10
N PHE A 18 3.29 -3.31 16.36
CA PHE A 18 3.21 -2.90 14.97
C PHE A 18 2.48 -3.94 14.13
N ALA A 19 2.93 -5.19 14.13
CA ALA A 19 2.31 -6.26 13.35
C ALA A 19 0.85 -6.51 13.77
N ALA A 20 0.53 -6.46 15.06
CA ALA A 20 -0.83 -6.64 15.57
C ALA A 20 -1.76 -5.46 15.20
N SER A 21 -1.22 -4.28 14.92
CA SER A 21 -2.01 -3.12 14.48
C SER A 21 -2.59 -3.29 13.09
N PHE A 22 -1.93 -4.05 12.23
CA PHE A 22 -2.36 -4.37 10.86
C PHE A 22 -3.13 -5.69 10.83
N PRO A 23 -3.91 -5.95 9.76
CA PRO A 23 -4.46 -7.28 9.50
C PRO A 23 -3.35 -8.34 9.52
N ASN A 24 -3.54 -9.39 10.29
CA ASN A 24 -2.58 -10.47 10.48
C ASN A 24 -3.32 -11.79 10.79
N PRO A 25 -2.67 -12.96 10.77
CA PRO A 25 -3.35 -14.25 10.97
C PRO A 25 -4.10 -14.41 12.30
N LEU A 26 -3.72 -13.65 13.35
CA LEU A 26 -4.42 -13.67 14.65
C LEU A 26 -5.59 -12.68 14.70
N PHE A 27 -5.45 -11.56 13.98
CA PHE A 27 -6.43 -10.48 13.92
C PHE A 27 -6.64 -10.08 12.47
N ASN A 28 -7.59 -10.71 11.78
CA ASN A 28 -7.81 -10.53 10.33
C ASN A 28 -8.03 -9.06 9.91
N TYR A 29 -8.55 -8.23 10.80
CA TYR A 29 -8.78 -6.79 10.57
C TYR A 29 -7.78 -5.90 11.32
N GLY A 30 -6.81 -6.50 12.02
CA GLY A 30 -5.84 -5.79 12.85
C GLY A 30 -6.44 -5.22 14.14
N LEU A 31 -5.59 -4.56 14.92
CA LEU A 31 -5.97 -3.81 16.13
C LEU A 31 -5.64 -2.32 15.92
N PRO A 32 -6.47 -1.56 15.17
CA PRO A 32 -6.13 -0.21 14.69
C PRO A 32 -5.81 0.80 15.80
N LEU A 33 -6.44 0.68 16.98
CA LEU A 33 -6.15 1.55 18.12
C LEU A 33 -4.77 1.31 18.71
N LEU A 34 -4.21 0.11 18.55
CA LEU A 34 -2.85 -0.19 19.00
C LEU A 34 -1.79 0.60 18.22
N ALA A 35 -2.06 0.93 16.95
CA ALA A 35 -1.14 1.70 16.12
C ALA A 35 -0.73 3.05 16.74
N TRP A 36 -1.62 3.68 17.52
CA TRP A 36 -1.37 4.96 18.16
C TRP A 36 -0.24 4.92 19.19
N VAL A 37 0.05 3.74 19.76
CA VAL A 37 1.08 3.54 20.78
C VAL A 37 2.11 2.48 20.42
N ALA A 38 1.94 1.79 19.28
CA ALA A 38 2.75 0.63 18.89
C ALA A 38 4.25 0.94 18.82
N TYR A 39 4.61 2.13 18.41
CA TYR A 39 6.01 2.53 18.25
C TYR A 39 6.61 3.19 19.53
N ALA A 40 5.82 3.43 20.58
CA ALA A 40 6.30 4.06 21.79
C ALA A 40 7.50 3.34 22.44
N PRO A 41 7.52 1.99 22.53
CA PRO A 41 8.67 1.24 23.02
C PRO A 41 9.92 1.44 22.16
N VAL A 42 9.75 1.57 20.83
CA VAL A 42 10.85 1.78 19.88
C VAL A 42 11.49 3.15 20.10
N PHE A 43 10.71 4.23 20.13
CA PHE A 43 11.21 5.58 20.36
C PHE A 43 11.83 5.73 21.75
N TRP A 44 11.28 5.05 22.73
CA TRP A 44 11.84 4.99 24.07
C TRP A 44 13.24 4.34 24.07
N VAL A 45 13.44 3.21 23.38
CA VAL A 45 14.76 2.56 23.26
C VAL A 45 15.75 3.44 22.51
N ILE A 46 15.36 4.01 21.35
CA ILE A 46 16.25 4.87 20.57
C ILE A 46 16.76 6.04 21.39
N ARG A 47 15.93 6.63 22.24
CA ARG A 47 16.34 7.72 23.11
C ARG A 47 17.37 7.29 24.14
N ARG A 48 17.27 6.08 24.67
CA ARG A 48 18.15 5.51 25.72
C ARG A 48 19.41 4.87 25.17
N ALA A 49 19.33 4.24 24.00
CA ALA A 49 20.43 3.48 23.41
C ALA A 49 21.70 4.31 23.31
N GLY A 50 22.80 3.84 23.91
CA GLY A 50 24.05 4.56 23.95
C GLY A 50 23.98 5.91 24.68
N SER A 51 23.13 6.03 25.73
CA SER A 51 22.96 7.28 26.46
C SER A 51 24.27 7.74 27.12
N THR A 52 24.74 8.82 26.61
CA THR A 52 26.09 9.39 26.68
C THR A 52 26.29 10.38 27.79
N ASP A 53 25.39 10.50 28.78
CA ASP A 53 25.48 11.48 29.85
C ASP A 53 26.78 11.37 30.71
N THR A 54 27.44 10.19 30.64
CA THR A 54 28.72 9.99 31.31
C THR A 54 29.85 9.59 30.38
N SER A 55 29.57 9.05 29.18
CA SER A 55 30.60 8.55 28.25
C SER A 55 31.08 9.60 27.25
N LEU A 56 30.25 10.58 26.86
CA LEU A 56 30.70 11.70 26.01
C LEU A 56 31.75 12.59 26.73
N LYS A 57 31.68 12.70 28.07
CA LYS A 57 32.69 13.41 28.87
C LYS A 57 33.95 12.58 29.18
N LYS A 58 33.85 11.22 29.15
CA LYS A 58 34.97 10.32 29.52
C LYS A 58 35.71 9.66 28.36
N SER A 59 35.10 9.52 27.17
CA SER A 59 35.75 8.92 26.01
C SER A 59 35.62 9.86 24.80
N GLY A 60 36.61 10.73 24.61
CA GLY A 60 36.83 11.57 23.40
C GLY A 60 35.66 11.69 22.43
N GLY A 61 34.64 12.45 22.76
CA GLY A 61 33.44 12.92 22.00
C GLY A 61 32.91 12.05 20.86
N GLY A 62 33.69 11.75 19.85
CA GLY A 62 33.25 11.06 18.62
C GLY A 62 32.99 9.55 18.78
N LYS A 63 33.81 8.84 19.54
CA LYS A 63 33.65 7.37 19.74
C LYS A 63 32.31 7.00 20.40
N GLY A 64 31.85 7.81 21.34
CA GLY A 64 30.58 7.59 22.02
C GLY A 64 29.38 7.79 21.13
N ILE A 65 29.43 8.74 20.19
CA ILE A 65 28.38 8.97 19.20
C ILE A 65 28.30 7.80 18.23
N ILE A 66 29.44 7.37 17.66
CA ILE A 66 29.50 6.23 16.75
C ILE A 66 28.93 4.98 17.41
N ALA A 67 29.28 4.68 18.64
CA ALA A 67 28.74 3.56 19.40
C ALA A 67 27.21 3.67 19.59
N ALA A 68 26.69 4.86 19.88
CA ALA A 68 25.25 5.08 20.04
C ALA A 68 24.49 4.88 18.71
N LEU A 69 25.06 5.31 17.59
CA LEU A 69 24.50 5.10 16.26
C LEU A 69 24.53 3.62 15.87
N ALA A 70 25.66 2.92 16.10
CA ALA A 70 25.79 1.50 15.81
C ALA A 70 24.81 0.64 16.63
N VAL A 71 24.66 0.91 17.92
CA VAL A 71 23.67 0.23 18.78
C VAL A 71 22.23 0.51 18.30
N SER A 72 21.95 1.74 17.86
CA SER A 72 20.64 2.06 17.32
C SER A 72 20.37 1.33 15.99
N ALA A 73 21.38 1.22 15.12
CA ALA A 73 21.29 0.44 13.88
C ALA A 73 20.99 -1.04 14.17
N LEU A 74 21.66 -1.65 15.17
CA LEU A 74 21.39 -3.05 15.56
C LEU A 74 19.95 -3.24 16.07
N TYR A 75 19.41 -2.31 16.87
CA TYR A 75 18.01 -2.35 17.27
C TYR A 75 17.06 -2.11 16.10
N GLY A 76 17.44 -1.27 15.14
CA GLY A 76 16.69 -1.08 13.90
C GLY A 76 16.66 -2.35 13.06
N ALA A 77 17.78 -3.04 12.93
CA ALA A 77 17.88 -4.33 12.23
C ALA A 77 16.96 -5.39 12.87
N LEU A 78 17.03 -5.52 14.20
CA LEU A 78 16.17 -6.45 14.94
C LEU A 78 14.68 -6.11 14.78
N TYR A 79 14.32 -4.83 14.90
CA TYR A 79 12.95 -4.37 14.70
C TYR A 79 12.47 -4.66 13.27
N GLY A 80 13.25 -4.27 12.27
CA GLY A 80 12.88 -4.42 10.86
C GLY A 80 12.63 -5.87 10.47
N TYR A 81 13.54 -6.76 10.81
CA TYR A 81 13.37 -8.18 10.56
C TYR A 81 12.11 -8.73 11.25
N THR A 82 11.98 -8.50 12.56
CA THR A 82 10.87 -9.08 13.34
C THR A 82 9.53 -8.49 12.92
N ALA A 83 9.43 -7.17 12.78
CA ALA A 83 8.19 -6.49 12.44
C ALA A 83 7.63 -6.93 11.08
N TYR A 84 8.48 -7.01 10.07
CA TYR A 84 8.05 -7.37 8.72
C TYR A 84 7.87 -8.87 8.54
N ARG A 85 8.62 -9.71 9.25
CA ARG A 85 8.37 -11.15 9.27
C ARG A 85 7.02 -11.49 9.87
N LEU A 86 6.57 -10.70 10.84
CA LEU A 86 5.24 -10.83 11.46
C LEU A 86 4.12 -10.17 10.64
N LEU A 87 4.42 -9.06 9.94
CA LEU A 87 3.44 -8.33 9.13
C LEU A 87 3.07 -9.09 7.84
N THR A 88 4.05 -9.67 7.18
CA THR A 88 3.89 -10.25 5.83
C THR A 88 4.27 -11.74 5.75
N PRO A 89 3.77 -12.60 6.66
CA PRO A 89 4.05 -14.05 6.61
C PRO A 89 3.49 -14.70 5.34
N TRP A 90 2.47 -14.11 4.74
CA TRP A 90 1.81 -14.56 3.53
C TRP A 90 2.71 -14.48 2.28
N LEU A 91 3.82 -13.73 2.30
CA LEU A 91 4.80 -13.76 1.20
C LEU A 91 5.41 -15.14 0.97
N ASP A 92 5.46 -15.97 2.00
CA ASP A 92 5.96 -17.35 1.86
C ASP A 92 5.04 -18.24 1.00
N SER A 93 3.78 -17.84 0.77
CA SER A 93 2.87 -18.51 -0.17
C SER A 93 3.25 -18.26 -1.64
N VAL A 94 3.93 -17.14 -1.94
CA VAL A 94 4.45 -16.85 -3.29
C VAL A 94 5.69 -17.67 -3.58
N HIS A 95 6.62 -17.68 -2.64
CA HIS A 95 7.85 -18.45 -2.70
C HIS A 95 8.39 -18.65 -1.27
N PRO A 96 8.87 -19.86 -0.90
CA PRO A 96 9.28 -20.18 0.48
C PRO A 96 10.31 -19.23 1.11
N LEU A 97 11.07 -18.49 0.32
CA LEU A 97 12.06 -17.52 0.79
C LEU A 97 11.63 -16.06 0.67
N ALA A 98 10.45 -15.76 0.05
CA ALA A 98 10.04 -14.40 -0.24
C ALA A 98 9.84 -13.55 1.03
N GLY A 99 9.16 -14.10 2.04
CA GLY A 99 8.98 -13.42 3.33
C GLY A 99 10.30 -13.21 4.08
N THR A 100 11.23 -14.16 4.00
CA THR A 100 12.57 -14.02 4.59
C THR A 100 13.37 -12.95 3.86
N PHE A 101 13.37 -12.94 2.52
CA PHE A 101 14.07 -11.95 1.72
C PHE A 101 13.54 -10.53 2.00
N ALA A 102 12.21 -10.35 2.00
CA ALA A 102 11.58 -9.08 2.33
C ALA A 102 11.96 -8.62 3.75
N SER A 103 11.99 -9.54 4.73
CA SER A 103 12.36 -9.22 6.11
C SER A 103 13.83 -8.83 6.25
N VAL A 104 14.74 -9.47 5.52
CA VAL A 104 16.17 -9.14 5.46
C VAL A 104 16.38 -7.77 4.78
N PHE A 105 15.63 -7.48 3.72
CA PHE A 105 15.65 -6.15 3.12
C PHE A 105 15.21 -5.07 4.12
N GLN A 106 14.11 -5.31 4.83
CA GLN A 106 13.62 -4.39 5.85
C GLN A 106 14.54 -4.27 7.07
N LEU A 107 15.30 -5.30 7.41
CA LEU A 107 16.36 -5.24 8.42
C LEU A 107 17.39 -4.14 8.06
N ALA A 108 17.86 -4.13 6.82
CA ALA A 108 18.84 -3.13 6.36
C ALA A 108 18.24 -1.71 6.34
N VAL A 109 17.03 -1.56 5.81
CA VAL A 109 16.33 -0.28 5.75
C VAL A 109 16.08 0.29 7.14
N MET A 110 15.61 -0.53 8.08
CA MET A 110 15.34 -0.10 9.45
C MET A 110 16.62 0.19 10.25
N ALA A 111 17.70 -0.53 9.97
CA ALA A 111 19.00 -0.20 10.57
C ALA A 111 19.41 1.23 10.22
N VAL A 112 19.29 1.63 8.97
CA VAL A 112 19.58 2.99 8.49
C VAL A 112 18.61 4.01 9.09
N LEU A 113 17.31 3.73 9.08
CA LEU A 113 16.30 4.61 9.65
C LEU A 113 16.60 4.92 11.13
N PHE A 114 16.94 3.91 11.93
CA PHE A 114 17.22 4.07 13.36
C PHE A 114 18.48 4.92 13.63
N VAL A 115 19.45 4.93 12.71
CA VAL A 115 20.57 5.87 12.77
C VAL A 115 20.06 7.31 12.67
N PHE A 116 19.19 7.62 11.70
CA PHE A 116 18.62 8.97 11.57
C PHE A 116 17.73 9.35 12.76
N LEU A 117 16.93 8.41 13.27
CA LEU A 117 16.12 8.64 14.47
C LEU A 117 16.99 8.91 15.71
N LYS A 118 18.16 8.26 15.81
CA LYS A 118 19.12 8.53 16.89
C LYS A 118 19.82 9.86 16.70
N LEU A 119 20.21 10.20 15.49
CA LEU A 119 20.77 11.52 15.16
C LEU A 119 19.82 12.65 15.56
N ALA A 120 18.52 12.50 15.31
CA ALA A 120 17.52 13.49 15.73
C ALA A 120 17.58 13.79 17.23
N VAL A 121 17.78 12.78 18.08
CA VAL A 121 17.91 12.95 19.53
C VAL A 121 19.26 13.59 19.92
N ILE A 122 20.33 13.24 19.23
CA ILE A 122 21.67 13.80 19.49
C ILE A 122 21.71 15.28 19.09
N LEU A 123 21.20 15.61 17.92
CA LEU A 123 21.21 16.97 17.37
C LEU A 123 20.26 17.92 18.11
N TYR A 124 19.10 17.40 18.52
CA TYR A 124 18.04 18.14 19.20
C TYR A 124 17.60 17.45 20.51
N PRO A 125 18.40 17.52 21.62
CA PRO A 125 18.13 16.74 22.84
C PRO A 125 16.74 16.96 23.44
N ARG A 126 16.16 18.17 23.28
CA ARG A 126 14.84 18.53 23.85
C ARG A 126 13.70 18.24 22.90
N LYS A 127 13.81 18.62 21.62
CA LYS A 127 12.76 18.57 20.59
C LYS A 127 13.00 17.48 19.54
N GLY A 128 14.00 16.64 19.72
CA GLY A 128 14.36 15.56 18.76
C GLY A 128 13.23 14.58 18.46
N TYR A 129 12.26 14.44 19.37
CA TYR A 129 11.08 13.61 19.14
C TYR A 129 10.21 14.14 17.97
N LEU A 130 10.10 15.47 17.79
CA LEU A 130 9.41 16.06 16.64
C LEU A 130 10.13 15.76 15.32
N LEU A 131 11.47 15.80 15.36
CA LEU A 131 12.26 15.41 14.18
C LEU A 131 12.17 13.89 13.92
N GLN A 132 12.12 13.05 14.96
CA GLN A 132 11.86 11.61 14.80
C GLN A 132 10.51 11.35 14.14
N TRP A 133 9.48 12.09 14.53
CA TRP A 133 8.15 12.02 13.92
C TRP A 133 8.20 12.38 12.43
N LEU A 134 8.85 13.49 12.07
CA LEU A 134 9.03 13.89 10.66
C LEU A 134 9.82 12.84 9.87
N ILE A 135 10.92 12.32 10.42
CA ILE A 135 11.75 11.30 9.76
C ILE A 135 10.95 10.03 9.50
N TRP A 136 10.12 9.59 10.44
CA TRP A 136 9.33 8.37 10.25
C TRP A 136 8.28 8.53 9.16
N VAL A 137 7.50 9.62 9.17
CA VAL A 137 6.51 9.90 8.10
C VAL A 137 7.20 10.04 6.74
N SER A 138 8.36 10.69 6.71
CA SER A 138 9.19 10.79 5.49
C SER A 138 9.64 9.42 4.99
N TYR A 139 10.05 8.54 5.89
CA TYR A 139 10.41 7.16 5.56
C TYR A 139 9.22 6.41 4.95
N GLU A 140 8.02 6.53 5.53
CA GLU A 140 6.82 5.90 4.99
C GLU A 140 6.52 6.36 3.56
N TYR A 141 6.72 7.65 3.26
CA TYR A 141 6.60 8.17 1.90
C TYR A 141 7.71 7.63 0.98
N LEU A 142 8.98 7.78 1.37
CA LEU A 142 10.13 7.42 0.52
C LEU A 142 10.15 5.94 0.13
N ARG A 143 9.66 5.06 1.00
CA ARG A 143 9.60 3.62 0.72
C ARG A 143 8.54 3.21 -0.30
N THR A 144 7.66 4.12 -0.73
CA THR A 144 6.67 3.86 -1.78
C THR A 144 7.14 4.27 -3.17
N ILE A 145 8.33 4.87 -3.28
CA ILE A 145 8.83 5.43 -4.53
C ILE A 145 9.66 4.41 -5.30
N GLY A 146 9.50 4.43 -6.62
CA GLY A 146 10.32 3.65 -7.54
C GLY A 146 9.90 2.18 -7.66
N PHE A 147 10.72 1.41 -8.38
CA PHE A 147 10.44 0.01 -8.68
C PHE A 147 10.31 -0.87 -7.41
N LEU A 148 11.13 -0.63 -6.40
CA LEU A 148 11.10 -1.35 -5.13
C LEU A 148 10.10 -0.76 -4.13
N GLY A 149 9.17 0.07 -4.59
CA GLY A 149 8.12 0.66 -3.75
C GLY A 149 7.33 -0.42 -3.01
N PHE A 150 7.30 -0.34 -1.67
CA PHE A 150 6.63 -1.35 -0.84
C PHE A 150 5.72 -0.66 0.18
N PRO A 151 4.42 -0.50 -0.12
CA PRO A 151 3.48 0.27 0.70
C PRO A 151 2.95 -0.46 1.94
N TYR A 152 3.17 -1.78 2.06
CA TYR A 152 2.72 -2.54 3.23
C TYR A 152 3.39 -2.06 4.52
N GLY A 153 2.60 -1.80 5.57
CA GLY A 153 3.11 -1.33 6.87
C GLY A 153 3.19 0.20 7.00
N ILE A 154 2.52 0.97 6.15
CA ILE A 154 2.30 2.41 6.36
C ILE A 154 1.27 2.59 7.46
N THR A 155 1.65 3.32 8.52
CA THR A 155 0.87 3.44 9.76
C THR A 155 -0.58 3.89 9.53
N GLY A 156 -0.82 4.81 8.62
CA GLY A 156 -2.15 5.33 8.33
C GLY A 156 -3.12 4.27 7.84
N TYR A 157 -2.67 3.22 7.14
CA TYR A 157 -3.54 2.15 6.65
C TYR A 157 -4.21 1.36 7.77
N THR A 158 -3.67 1.36 8.99
CA THR A 158 -4.34 0.74 10.13
C THR A 158 -5.70 1.35 10.44
N GLN A 159 -5.96 2.59 9.99
CA GLN A 159 -7.18 3.35 10.32
C GLN A 159 -8.28 3.23 9.26
N TRP A 160 -8.16 2.36 8.28
CA TRP A 160 -9.07 2.25 7.14
C TRP A 160 -10.55 2.04 7.52
N GLN A 161 -10.83 1.50 8.70
CA GLN A 161 -12.18 1.25 9.21
C GLN A 161 -12.86 2.49 9.83
N TYR A 162 -12.16 3.63 9.89
CA TYR A 162 -12.67 4.86 10.51
C TYR A 162 -12.85 6.00 9.49
N PRO A 163 -13.96 6.01 8.71
CA PRO A 163 -14.19 6.99 7.65
C PRO A 163 -14.06 8.44 8.09
N LEU A 164 -14.51 8.77 9.31
CA LEU A 164 -14.39 10.13 9.85
C LEU A 164 -12.94 10.57 10.03
N LEU A 165 -12.05 9.66 10.45
CA LEU A 165 -10.64 9.97 10.65
C LEU A 165 -9.89 10.05 9.32
N ILE A 166 -10.13 9.08 8.42
CA ILE A 166 -9.41 9.00 7.15
C ILE A 166 -9.89 10.05 6.13
N GLY A 167 -11.01 10.73 6.37
CA GLY A 167 -11.51 11.81 5.51
C GLY A 167 -10.46 12.86 5.15
N ILE A 168 -9.52 13.18 6.07
CA ILE A 168 -8.42 14.10 5.81
C ILE A 168 -7.46 13.64 4.72
N ALA A 169 -7.47 12.35 4.35
CA ALA A 169 -6.65 11.87 3.24
C ALA A 169 -7.03 12.53 1.90
N SER A 170 -8.25 13.05 1.77
CA SER A 170 -8.65 13.88 0.62
C SER A 170 -7.85 15.18 0.48
N ILE A 171 -7.15 15.62 1.53
CA ILE A 171 -6.28 16.80 1.53
C ILE A 171 -4.80 16.39 1.60
N PHE A 172 -4.46 15.58 2.60
CA PHE A 172 -3.08 15.29 2.98
C PHE A 172 -2.57 13.93 2.45
N GLY A 173 -3.42 13.16 1.76
CA GLY A 173 -3.16 11.77 1.44
C GLY A 173 -3.02 10.91 2.70
N ILE A 174 -2.59 9.68 2.52
CA ILE A 174 -2.29 8.75 3.62
C ILE A 174 -1.28 9.34 4.61
N TRP A 175 -0.41 10.27 4.16
CA TRP A 175 0.68 10.87 4.94
C TRP A 175 0.16 11.68 6.12
N GLY A 176 -0.96 12.40 5.95
CA GLY A 176 -1.61 13.14 7.05
C GLY A 176 -2.18 12.21 8.11
N VAL A 177 -2.78 11.10 7.71
CA VAL A 177 -3.30 10.10 8.65
C VAL A 177 -2.16 9.41 9.39
N SER A 178 -1.09 9.00 8.68
CA SER A 178 0.13 8.46 9.31
C SER A 178 0.71 9.43 10.33
N ALA A 179 0.80 10.71 9.99
CA ALA A 179 1.34 11.73 10.88
C ALA A 179 0.53 11.87 12.18
N LEU A 180 -0.80 11.83 12.08
CA LEU A 180 -1.68 11.88 13.26
C LEU A 180 -1.53 10.64 14.14
N VAL A 181 -1.55 9.45 13.55
CA VAL A 181 -1.51 8.17 14.28
C VAL A 181 -0.15 7.93 14.94
N LEU A 182 0.93 8.32 14.28
CA LEU A 182 2.29 8.12 14.77
C LEU A 182 2.65 9.03 15.95
N PHE A 183 2.12 10.28 16.00
CA PHE A 183 2.52 11.29 16.97
C PHE A 183 2.46 10.83 18.44
N PRO A 184 1.38 10.18 18.93
CA PRO A 184 1.31 9.71 20.32
C PRO A 184 2.43 8.75 20.69
N SER A 185 2.79 7.83 19.79
CA SER A 185 3.91 6.90 19.99
C SER A 185 5.24 7.63 20.21
N VAL A 186 5.51 8.62 19.38
CA VAL A 186 6.76 9.42 19.48
C VAL A 186 6.77 10.28 20.73
N TYR A 187 5.64 10.91 21.04
CA TYR A 187 5.45 11.75 22.22
C TYR A 187 5.64 10.95 23.52
N LEU A 188 4.98 9.78 23.63
CA LEU A 188 5.11 8.88 24.77
C LEU A 188 6.54 8.32 24.91
N GLY A 189 7.15 7.89 23.80
CA GLY A 189 8.54 7.43 23.81
C GLY A 189 9.53 8.49 24.33
N ALA A 190 9.23 9.79 24.10
CA ALA A 190 10.01 10.90 24.61
C ALA A 190 9.70 11.23 26.08
N ALA A 191 8.49 10.97 26.55
CA ALA A 191 8.05 11.31 27.89
C ALA A 191 8.70 10.47 29.00
N PHE A 192 9.20 9.25 28.68
CA PHE A 192 9.76 8.31 29.65
C PHE A 192 11.28 8.13 29.52
N PRO A 193 12.11 9.15 29.88
CA PRO A 193 13.57 9.12 29.66
C PRO A 193 14.35 8.25 30.68
N ASN A 194 13.70 7.60 31.64
CA ASN A 194 14.36 6.93 32.76
C ASN A 194 15.22 5.73 32.36
N LYS A 195 16.44 5.65 32.89
CA LYS A 195 17.40 4.55 32.66
C LYS A 195 16.98 3.23 33.31
N ASN A 196 16.13 3.26 34.35
CA ASN A 196 15.83 2.12 35.22
C ASN A 196 14.43 1.51 35.02
N GLY A 197 13.76 1.77 33.88
CA GLY A 197 12.43 1.24 33.60
C GLY A 197 11.37 2.33 33.35
N VAL A 198 10.15 1.90 33.08
CA VAL A 198 8.98 2.77 32.92
C VAL A 198 8.43 3.10 34.31
N SER A 199 9.08 4.07 35.01
CA SER A 199 8.57 4.59 36.28
C SER A 199 8.11 6.02 36.09
N PHE A 200 6.92 6.35 36.54
CA PHE A 200 6.40 7.72 36.53
C PHE A 200 7.17 8.58 37.57
N SER A 201 7.77 9.64 37.10
CA SER A 201 8.62 10.51 37.94
C SER A 201 8.29 11.99 37.71
N LYS A 202 8.79 12.88 38.62
CA LYS A 202 8.66 14.33 38.41
C LYS A 202 9.20 14.82 37.06
N LYS A 203 10.17 14.10 36.44
CA LYS A 203 10.72 14.43 35.13
C LYS A 203 9.70 14.19 34.01
N ASN A 204 8.87 13.17 34.12
CA ASN A 204 7.80 12.89 33.17
C ASN A 204 6.72 13.99 33.25
N LEU A 205 6.34 14.38 34.46
CA LEU A 205 5.37 15.46 34.67
C LEU A 205 5.87 16.77 34.06
N LEU A 206 7.16 17.07 34.26
CA LEU A 206 7.81 18.26 33.69
C LEU A 206 7.82 18.19 32.15
N PHE A 207 8.02 17.01 31.53
CA PHE A 207 7.94 16.85 30.09
C PHE A 207 6.55 17.18 29.60
N PHE A 208 5.50 16.58 30.16
CA PHE A 208 4.10 16.84 29.77
C PHE A 208 3.73 18.32 29.91
N TYR A 209 4.16 18.97 30.98
CA TYR A 209 3.94 20.40 31.18
C TYR A 209 4.65 21.24 30.10
N ARG A 210 5.90 20.94 29.78
CA ARG A 210 6.72 21.69 28.79
C ARG A 210 6.26 21.46 27.36
N GLU A 211 5.81 20.26 27.05
CA GLU A 211 5.41 19.86 25.71
C GLU A 211 3.87 19.88 25.53
N ARG A 212 3.14 20.49 26.48
CA ARG A 212 1.66 20.62 26.43
C ARG A 212 1.14 21.28 25.14
N LEU A 213 1.89 22.23 24.56
CA LEU A 213 1.51 22.89 23.32
C LEU A 213 1.53 21.90 22.14
N ALA A 214 2.54 21.05 22.05
CA ALA A 214 2.59 20.02 21.00
C ALA A 214 1.44 19.03 21.11
N LEU A 215 1.09 18.64 22.35
CA LEU A 215 -0.06 17.78 22.61
C LEU A 215 -1.38 18.49 22.27
N ALA A 216 -1.53 19.77 22.64
CA ALA A 216 -2.73 20.56 22.33
C ALA A 216 -2.91 20.76 20.82
N ILE A 217 -1.84 21.04 20.08
CA ILE A 217 -1.87 21.15 18.61
C ILE A 217 -2.30 19.82 18.00
N TRP A 218 -1.74 18.70 18.47
CA TRP A 218 -2.12 17.39 17.97
C TRP A 218 -3.58 17.04 18.29
N LEU A 219 -4.07 17.30 19.51
CA LEU A 219 -5.49 17.11 19.88
C LEU A 219 -6.41 17.98 19.02
N GLY A 220 -6.02 19.24 18.77
CA GLY A 220 -6.74 20.13 17.87
C GLY A 220 -6.78 19.61 16.45
N ALA A 221 -5.65 19.10 15.93
CA ALA A 221 -5.59 18.51 14.59
C ALA A 221 -6.44 17.23 14.49
N LEU A 222 -6.43 16.38 15.52
CA LEU A 222 -7.28 15.20 15.58
C LEU A 222 -8.77 15.59 15.61
N GLY A 223 -9.16 16.54 16.46
CA GLY A 223 -10.54 17.03 16.53
C GLY A 223 -10.98 17.64 15.20
N ALA A 224 -10.13 18.50 14.59
CA ALA A 224 -10.40 19.09 13.28
C ALA A 224 -10.55 18.02 12.18
N SER A 225 -9.75 16.95 12.23
CA SER A 225 -9.84 15.83 11.28
C SER A 225 -11.18 15.10 11.38
N LEU A 226 -11.65 14.82 12.59
CA LEU A 226 -12.94 14.17 12.83
C LEU A 226 -14.12 15.05 12.38
N VAL A 227 -14.09 16.35 12.70
CA VAL A 227 -15.10 17.33 12.26
C VAL A 227 -15.10 17.45 10.74
N PHE A 228 -13.92 17.57 10.13
CA PHE A 228 -13.79 17.61 8.66
C PHE A 228 -14.35 16.34 8.01
N GLY A 229 -14.04 15.15 8.54
CA GLY A 229 -14.57 13.90 8.03
C GLY A 229 -16.09 13.82 8.11
N ALA A 230 -16.69 14.30 9.20
CA ALA A 230 -18.15 14.36 9.35
C ALA A 230 -18.79 15.31 8.33
N ILE A 231 -18.24 16.53 8.17
CA ILE A 231 -18.72 17.51 7.18
C ILE A 231 -18.60 16.96 5.77
N GLN A 232 -17.45 16.35 5.45
CA GLN A 232 -17.20 15.79 4.13
C GLN A 232 -18.14 14.63 3.82
N SER A 233 -18.44 13.76 4.78
CA SER A 233 -19.37 12.64 4.59
C SER A 233 -20.76 13.15 4.19
N ASN A 234 -21.31 14.10 4.94
CA ASN A 234 -22.60 14.70 4.64
C ASN A 234 -22.62 15.43 3.28
N TYR A 235 -21.53 16.14 2.94
CA TYR A 235 -21.42 16.83 1.66
C TYR A 235 -21.42 15.86 0.48
N ILE A 236 -20.70 14.75 0.58
CA ILE A 236 -20.59 13.75 -0.50
C ILE A 236 -21.93 13.05 -0.74
N GLU A 237 -22.65 12.70 0.32
CA GLU A 237 -23.98 12.10 0.21
C GLU A 237 -24.95 13.00 -0.57
N GLY A 238 -24.84 14.34 -0.44
CA GLY A 238 -25.66 15.30 -1.19
C GLY A 238 -25.15 15.68 -2.60
N ALA A 239 -23.89 15.38 -2.92
CA ALA A 239 -23.23 15.86 -4.13
C ALA A 239 -23.13 14.80 -5.26
N SER A 240 -23.76 13.66 -5.10
CA SER A 240 -23.79 12.61 -6.15
C SER A 240 -24.72 13.04 -7.29
N THR A 241 -24.22 13.03 -8.53
CA THR A 241 -24.99 13.40 -9.74
C THR A 241 -25.57 12.21 -10.47
N GLY A 242 -25.38 11.01 -9.95
CA GLY A 242 -25.87 9.75 -10.54
C GLY A 242 -25.30 8.56 -9.81
N THR A 243 -25.69 7.40 -10.28
CA THR A 243 -25.22 6.11 -9.78
C THR A 243 -24.74 5.24 -10.94
N ALA A 244 -24.00 4.17 -10.64
CA ALA A 244 -23.66 3.10 -11.59
C ALA A 244 -23.99 1.75 -10.94
N LYS A 245 -24.65 0.87 -11.68
CA LYS A 245 -24.96 -0.49 -11.29
C LYS A 245 -23.94 -1.46 -11.89
N ILE A 246 -23.22 -2.16 -11.03
CA ILE A 246 -22.06 -2.97 -11.44
C ILE A 246 -22.21 -4.38 -10.87
N ALA A 247 -22.03 -5.39 -11.73
CA ALA A 247 -21.93 -6.77 -11.34
C ALA A 247 -20.45 -7.18 -11.22
N LEU A 248 -20.01 -7.50 -10.02
CA LEU A 248 -18.65 -7.96 -9.73
C LEU A 248 -18.64 -9.47 -9.62
N ILE A 249 -17.87 -10.14 -10.46
CA ILE A 249 -17.81 -11.60 -10.49
C ILE A 249 -16.58 -12.10 -9.71
N GLN A 250 -16.81 -13.06 -8.82
CA GLN A 250 -15.80 -13.76 -8.03
C GLN A 250 -15.84 -15.24 -8.36
N GLN A 251 -14.85 -15.72 -9.13
CA GLN A 251 -14.84 -17.08 -9.65
C GLN A 251 -14.22 -18.10 -8.69
N ASN A 252 -13.53 -17.66 -7.65
CA ASN A 252 -12.83 -18.50 -6.66
C ASN A 252 -11.93 -19.57 -7.29
N ALA A 253 -11.14 -19.17 -8.31
CA ALA A 253 -10.20 -20.06 -8.99
C ALA A 253 -8.98 -20.38 -8.11
N ASP A 254 -8.48 -21.60 -8.25
CA ASP A 254 -7.18 -21.99 -7.70
C ASP A 254 -6.06 -21.40 -8.59
N PRO A 255 -5.23 -20.46 -8.08
CA PRO A 255 -4.22 -19.76 -8.89
C PRO A 255 -3.10 -20.68 -9.39
N TRP A 256 -3.00 -21.89 -8.87
CA TRP A 256 -1.96 -22.87 -9.22
C TRP A 256 -2.41 -23.91 -10.25
N LYS A 257 -3.68 -23.85 -10.68
CA LYS A 257 -4.26 -24.73 -11.71
C LYS A 257 -4.51 -23.97 -13.00
N ASN A 258 -3.72 -24.27 -14.03
CA ASN A 258 -3.76 -23.55 -15.31
C ASN A 258 -3.96 -24.49 -16.52
N ASP A 259 -4.45 -25.73 -16.31
CA ASP A 259 -4.73 -26.63 -17.43
C ASP A 259 -6.02 -26.26 -18.17
N ALA A 260 -6.17 -26.79 -19.38
CA ALA A 260 -7.31 -26.48 -20.25
C ALA A 260 -8.66 -26.88 -19.67
N SER A 261 -8.69 -27.96 -18.84
CA SER A 261 -9.93 -28.43 -18.20
C SER A 261 -10.39 -27.44 -17.13
N GLU A 262 -9.46 -26.93 -16.33
CA GLU A 262 -9.74 -25.88 -15.32
C GLU A 262 -10.13 -24.56 -15.98
N THR A 263 -9.44 -24.16 -17.07
CA THR A 263 -9.79 -22.97 -17.83
C THR A 263 -11.23 -23.04 -18.36
N ARG A 264 -11.64 -24.21 -18.90
CA ARG A 264 -13.01 -24.43 -19.36
C ARG A 264 -14.02 -24.39 -18.21
N ARG A 265 -13.69 -25.01 -17.07
CA ARG A 265 -14.53 -24.95 -15.87
C ARG A 265 -14.72 -23.50 -15.42
N MET A 266 -13.64 -22.73 -15.37
CA MET A 266 -13.69 -21.31 -14.97
C MET A 266 -14.50 -20.47 -15.94
N LEU A 267 -14.40 -20.70 -17.25
CA LEU A 267 -15.25 -20.01 -18.23
C LEU A 267 -16.74 -20.30 -17.95
N GLY A 268 -17.09 -21.55 -17.66
CA GLY A 268 -18.46 -21.91 -17.27
C GLY A 268 -18.94 -21.22 -16.00
N VAL A 269 -18.08 -21.12 -14.97
CA VAL A 269 -18.38 -20.39 -13.71
C VAL A 269 -18.60 -18.90 -13.99
N LEU A 270 -17.68 -18.26 -14.73
CA LEU A 270 -17.73 -16.83 -15.04
C LEU A 270 -18.98 -16.47 -15.84
N THR A 271 -19.31 -17.25 -16.88
CA THR A 271 -20.49 -17.01 -17.73
C THR A 271 -21.80 -17.26 -16.96
N SER A 272 -21.86 -18.33 -16.16
CA SER A 272 -23.03 -18.66 -15.34
C SER A 272 -23.31 -17.59 -14.27
N LEU A 273 -22.28 -17.16 -13.53
CA LEU A 273 -22.41 -16.10 -12.53
C LEU A 273 -22.79 -14.77 -13.16
N SER A 274 -22.23 -14.45 -14.34
CA SER A 274 -22.56 -13.23 -15.07
C SER A 274 -24.01 -13.24 -15.56
N SER A 275 -24.49 -14.36 -16.12
CA SER A 275 -25.87 -14.50 -16.56
C SER A 275 -26.84 -14.32 -15.40
N LYS A 276 -26.57 -15.01 -14.27
CA LYS A 276 -27.37 -14.87 -13.07
C LYS A 276 -27.39 -13.44 -12.52
N ALA A 277 -26.23 -12.77 -12.47
CA ALA A 277 -26.16 -11.38 -12.01
C ALA A 277 -26.99 -10.43 -12.86
N LEU A 278 -27.02 -10.65 -14.19
CA LEU A 278 -27.83 -9.86 -15.14
C LEU A 278 -29.32 -10.23 -15.09
N GLU A 279 -29.67 -11.47 -14.74
CA GLU A 279 -31.06 -11.87 -14.46
C GLU A 279 -31.59 -11.23 -13.20
N ASP A 280 -30.76 -11.20 -12.13
CA ASP A 280 -31.11 -10.60 -10.84
C ASP A 280 -31.22 -9.05 -10.93
N GLU A 281 -30.36 -8.39 -11.74
CA GLU A 281 -30.33 -6.94 -11.97
C GLU A 281 -30.22 -6.61 -13.48
N PRO A 282 -31.35 -6.59 -14.21
CA PRO A 282 -31.33 -6.41 -15.67
C PRO A 282 -30.85 -5.03 -16.16
N ASP A 283 -30.85 -4.03 -15.30
CA ASP A 283 -30.40 -2.66 -15.57
C ASP A 283 -28.94 -2.42 -15.15
N THR A 284 -28.14 -3.50 -15.04
CA THR A 284 -26.70 -3.44 -14.82
C THR A 284 -25.99 -2.67 -15.93
N ASP A 285 -25.12 -1.73 -15.56
CA ASP A 285 -24.36 -0.90 -16.52
C ASP A 285 -23.05 -1.54 -16.98
N LEU A 286 -22.42 -2.38 -16.12
CA LEU A 286 -21.10 -2.99 -16.35
C LEU A 286 -20.97 -4.31 -15.59
N VAL A 287 -20.46 -5.34 -16.26
CA VAL A 287 -20.01 -6.59 -15.63
C VAL A 287 -18.48 -6.57 -15.54
N VAL A 288 -17.92 -6.93 -14.38
CA VAL A 288 -16.48 -6.92 -14.13
C VAL A 288 -16.00 -8.30 -13.73
N TRP A 289 -15.05 -8.84 -14.49
CA TRP A 289 -14.29 -10.04 -14.18
C TRP A 289 -12.94 -9.68 -13.58
N PRO A 290 -12.41 -10.44 -12.63
CA PRO A 290 -11.17 -10.10 -11.92
C PRO A 290 -9.91 -10.17 -12.80
N GLU A 291 -8.76 -9.90 -12.22
CA GLU A 291 -7.44 -9.98 -12.86
C GLU A 291 -7.19 -11.40 -13.39
N THR A 292 -6.74 -11.50 -14.65
CA THR A 292 -6.43 -12.76 -15.34
C THR A 292 -7.54 -13.82 -15.15
N ALA A 293 -8.79 -13.37 -15.14
CA ALA A 293 -9.95 -14.24 -14.91
C ALA A 293 -10.11 -15.30 -16.00
N PHE A 294 -9.68 -14.97 -17.22
CA PHE A 294 -9.66 -15.84 -18.37
C PHE A 294 -8.23 -15.95 -18.92
N VAL A 295 -7.63 -17.14 -18.82
CA VAL A 295 -6.21 -17.39 -19.09
C VAL A 295 -5.86 -17.32 -20.59
N PRO A 296 -6.63 -17.87 -21.58
CA PRO A 296 -6.29 -17.75 -22.99
C PRO A 296 -6.28 -16.28 -23.44
N ARG A 297 -5.25 -15.86 -24.14
CA ARG A 297 -5.06 -14.48 -24.61
C ARG A 297 -6.07 -14.15 -25.70
N ILE A 298 -7.12 -13.40 -25.37
CA ILE A 298 -8.28 -13.16 -26.25
C ILE A 298 -7.82 -12.59 -27.59
N TYR A 299 -7.12 -11.45 -27.59
CA TYR A 299 -6.68 -10.82 -28.84
C TYR A 299 -5.74 -11.73 -29.66
N TRP A 300 -4.80 -12.39 -29.00
CA TRP A 300 -3.80 -13.24 -29.66
C TRP A 300 -4.44 -14.40 -30.41
N HIS A 301 -5.29 -15.17 -29.74
CA HIS A 301 -5.91 -16.35 -30.35
C HIS A 301 -7.00 -16.00 -31.39
N LEU A 302 -7.69 -14.85 -31.28
CA LEU A 302 -8.54 -14.34 -32.34
C LEU A 302 -7.76 -14.01 -33.61
N THR A 303 -6.54 -13.45 -33.45
CA THR A 303 -5.70 -12.98 -34.56
C THR A 303 -4.90 -14.10 -35.19
N TYR A 304 -4.17 -14.89 -34.41
CA TYR A 304 -3.17 -15.83 -34.94
C TYR A 304 -3.63 -17.29 -34.96
N ARG A 305 -4.56 -17.68 -34.10
CA ARG A 305 -5.15 -19.05 -34.04
C ARG A 305 -4.09 -20.16 -33.94
N ASP A 306 -2.97 -19.87 -33.29
CA ASP A 306 -1.80 -20.74 -33.19
C ASP A 306 -2.00 -21.95 -32.27
N ASN A 307 -3.04 -21.93 -31.42
CA ASN A 307 -3.45 -23.03 -30.56
C ASN A 307 -4.96 -23.28 -30.72
N ALA A 308 -5.35 -24.45 -31.23
CA ALA A 308 -6.72 -24.76 -31.54
C ALA A 308 -7.64 -24.83 -30.30
N GLU A 309 -7.13 -25.32 -29.16
CA GLU A 309 -7.89 -25.46 -27.93
C GLU A 309 -8.16 -24.08 -27.31
N SER A 310 -7.10 -23.25 -27.18
CA SER A 310 -7.22 -21.87 -26.70
C SER A 310 -8.13 -21.04 -27.62
N TYR A 311 -8.02 -21.20 -28.92
CA TYR A 311 -8.92 -20.55 -29.89
C TYR A 311 -10.38 -20.95 -29.68
N ALA A 312 -10.64 -22.25 -29.44
CA ALA A 312 -11.99 -22.73 -29.19
C ALA A 312 -12.61 -22.11 -27.93
N LEU A 313 -11.81 -22.01 -26.83
CA LEU A 313 -12.24 -21.37 -25.59
C LEU A 313 -12.49 -19.86 -25.77
N VAL A 314 -11.61 -19.17 -26.50
CA VAL A 314 -11.80 -17.75 -26.81
C VAL A 314 -13.06 -17.56 -27.67
N LYS A 315 -13.32 -18.44 -28.66
CA LYS A 315 -14.52 -18.37 -29.46
C LYS A 315 -15.77 -18.57 -28.61
N GLU A 316 -15.79 -19.56 -27.73
CA GLU A 316 -16.89 -19.81 -26.78
C GLU A 316 -17.20 -18.57 -25.93
N LEU A 317 -16.15 -17.92 -25.38
CA LEU A 317 -16.30 -16.65 -24.67
C LEU A 317 -16.90 -15.55 -25.56
N MET A 318 -16.36 -15.37 -26.77
CA MET A 318 -16.85 -14.32 -27.68
C MET A 318 -18.29 -14.58 -28.14
N ASP A 319 -18.69 -15.85 -28.38
CA ASP A 319 -20.06 -16.23 -28.69
C ASP A 319 -21.02 -15.89 -27.52
N PHE A 320 -20.58 -16.12 -26.26
CA PHE A 320 -21.32 -15.67 -25.06
C PHE A 320 -21.45 -14.15 -25.00
N LEU A 321 -20.38 -13.42 -25.25
CA LEU A 321 -20.36 -11.95 -25.17
C LEU A 321 -21.13 -11.29 -26.33
N ALA A 322 -21.27 -11.96 -27.50
CA ALA A 322 -21.95 -11.42 -28.66
C ALA A 322 -23.45 -11.14 -28.41
N VAL A 323 -24.08 -11.94 -27.56
CA VAL A 323 -25.50 -11.80 -27.21
C VAL A 323 -25.75 -10.85 -26.04
N GLN A 324 -24.68 -10.42 -25.34
CA GLN A 324 -24.79 -9.51 -24.19
C GLN A 324 -24.95 -8.07 -24.67
N THR A 325 -25.87 -7.32 -24.06
CA THR A 325 -26.08 -5.90 -24.35
C THR A 325 -25.23 -5.00 -23.44
N VAL A 326 -24.88 -5.52 -22.25
CA VAL A 326 -24.06 -4.86 -21.24
C VAL A 326 -22.57 -5.03 -21.58
N PRO A 327 -21.73 -4.01 -21.43
CA PRO A 327 -20.28 -4.14 -21.57
C PRO A 327 -19.66 -4.97 -20.44
N PHE A 328 -18.60 -5.70 -20.77
CA PHE A 328 -17.80 -6.50 -19.85
C PHE A 328 -16.39 -5.92 -19.74
N LEU A 329 -15.89 -5.74 -18.54
CA LEU A 329 -14.49 -5.45 -18.26
C LEU A 329 -13.83 -6.74 -17.79
N ILE A 330 -12.88 -7.27 -18.55
CA ILE A 330 -12.29 -8.59 -18.34
C ILE A 330 -10.80 -8.47 -18.11
N GLY A 331 -10.29 -9.00 -16.98
CA GLY A 331 -8.86 -9.19 -16.75
C GLY A 331 -8.32 -10.31 -17.63
N ASN A 332 -7.33 -10.00 -18.47
CA ASN A 332 -6.75 -10.94 -19.43
C ASN A 332 -5.31 -10.56 -19.77
N ASP A 333 -4.49 -11.51 -20.22
CA ASP A 333 -3.20 -11.20 -20.80
C ASP A 333 -3.36 -10.69 -22.24
N ASP A 334 -2.85 -9.49 -22.54
CA ASP A 334 -2.83 -8.94 -23.91
C ASP A 334 -1.45 -9.21 -24.53
N ALA A 335 -1.41 -10.11 -25.52
CA ALA A 335 -0.19 -10.41 -26.26
C ALA A 335 -0.16 -9.68 -27.60
N ARG A 336 0.99 -9.09 -27.94
CA ARG A 336 1.23 -8.34 -29.19
C ARG A 336 2.54 -8.74 -29.83
N LEU A 337 2.64 -8.64 -31.16
CA LEU A 337 3.93 -8.63 -31.85
C LEU A 337 4.50 -7.21 -31.81
N GLU A 338 5.72 -7.08 -31.33
CA GLU A 338 6.43 -5.80 -31.31
C GLU A 338 7.82 -5.95 -31.90
N VAL A 339 8.33 -4.85 -32.48
CA VAL A 339 9.68 -4.81 -33.01
C VAL A 339 10.65 -4.51 -31.86
N THR A 340 11.56 -5.43 -31.60
CA THR A 340 12.62 -5.24 -30.60
C THR A 340 13.67 -4.22 -31.06
N ALA A 341 14.54 -3.79 -30.15
CA ALA A 341 15.67 -2.92 -30.48
C ALA A 341 16.62 -3.51 -31.54
N SER A 342 16.60 -4.85 -31.72
CA SER A 342 17.35 -5.56 -32.74
C SER A 342 16.66 -5.60 -34.12
N GLY A 343 15.45 -5.05 -34.25
CA GLY A 343 14.64 -5.07 -35.47
C GLY A 343 13.87 -6.37 -35.70
N LYS A 344 13.85 -7.29 -34.74
CA LYS A 344 13.09 -8.55 -34.83
C LYS A 344 11.68 -8.38 -34.24
N TRP A 345 10.72 -9.07 -34.85
CA TRP A 345 9.39 -9.20 -34.30
C TRP A 345 9.39 -10.27 -33.20
N GLU A 346 8.98 -9.87 -31.99
CA GLU A 346 8.86 -10.78 -30.86
C GLU A 346 7.49 -10.58 -30.20
N ARG A 347 6.94 -11.67 -29.63
CA ARG A 347 5.74 -11.60 -28.83
C ARG A 347 6.05 -10.96 -27.48
N VAL A 348 5.25 -9.99 -27.12
CA VAL A 348 5.29 -9.32 -25.83
C VAL A 348 3.96 -9.49 -25.15
N ASP A 349 3.99 -9.89 -23.90
CA ASP A 349 2.80 -10.10 -23.07
C ASP A 349 2.64 -8.93 -22.08
N TYR A 350 1.39 -8.52 -21.86
CA TYR A 350 0.97 -7.49 -20.91
C TYR A 350 -0.13 -8.04 -20.00
N ASN A 351 -0.07 -7.79 -18.70
CA ASN A 351 -1.22 -7.94 -17.82
C ASN A 351 -2.20 -6.79 -18.14
N ALA A 352 -3.46 -7.10 -18.50
CA ALA A 352 -4.36 -6.12 -19.08
C ALA A 352 -5.81 -6.26 -18.60
N ALA A 353 -6.57 -5.18 -18.73
CA ALA A 353 -8.01 -5.13 -18.63
C ALA A 353 -8.60 -4.77 -20.00
N LEU A 354 -9.51 -5.60 -20.50
CA LEU A 354 -10.17 -5.45 -21.81
C LEU A 354 -11.62 -5.04 -21.59
N LEU A 355 -12.04 -3.92 -22.17
CA LEU A 355 -13.46 -3.56 -22.26
C LEU A 355 -14.04 -4.17 -23.52
N ILE A 356 -15.01 -5.09 -23.38
CA ILE A 356 -15.62 -5.81 -24.48
C ILE A 356 -17.13 -5.57 -24.48
N LYS A 357 -17.69 -5.28 -25.64
CA LYS A 357 -19.13 -5.14 -25.85
C LYS A 357 -19.52 -5.86 -27.14
N ARG A 358 -20.52 -6.75 -27.06
CA ARG A 358 -20.99 -7.53 -28.21
C ARG A 358 -19.86 -8.23 -28.97
N ALA A 359 -18.95 -8.86 -28.24
CA ALA A 359 -17.77 -9.54 -28.79
C ALA A 359 -16.77 -8.60 -29.53
N GLU A 360 -16.84 -7.28 -29.35
CA GLU A 360 -15.86 -6.33 -29.87
C GLU A 360 -15.03 -5.77 -28.74
N ILE A 361 -13.70 -5.81 -28.87
CA ILE A 361 -12.77 -5.18 -27.91
C ILE A 361 -12.79 -3.68 -28.17
N MET A 362 -13.43 -2.93 -27.28
CA MET A 362 -13.60 -1.48 -27.38
C MET A 362 -12.36 -0.70 -26.97
N ASP A 363 -11.71 -1.13 -25.90
CA ASP A 363 -10.51 -0.46 -25.35
C ASP A 363 -9.72 -1.41 -24.45
N VAL A 364 -8.45 -1.07 -24.19
CA VAL A 364 -7.50 -1.88 -23.41
C VAL A 364 -6.70 -1.00 -22.48
N TYR A 365 -6.61 -1.40 -21.22
CA TYR A 365 -5.62 -0.88 -20.28
C TYR A 365 -4.58 -1.95 -20.00
N ARG A 366 -3.30 -1.60 -20.03
CA ARG A 366 -2.17 -2.46 -19.69
C ARG A 366 -1.53 -1.99 -18.40
N LYS A 367 -1.34 -2.92 -17.46
CA LYS A 367 -0.77 -2.64 -16.13
C LYS A 367 0.53 -1.86 -16.24
N ASN A 368 0.61 -0.71 -15.59
CA ASN A 368 1.75 0.19 -15.65
C ASN A 368 2.76 -0.09 -14.54
N HIS A 369 2.28 -0.46 -13.34
CA HIS A 369 3.11 -0.72 -12.17
C HIS A 369 3.07 -2.22 -11.83
N LEU A 370 4.07 -2.94 -12.33
CA LEU A 370 4.20 -4.38 -12.15
C LEU A 370 4.82 -4.71 -10.80
N VAL A 371 4.46 -5.88 -10.25
CA VAL A 371 4.99 -6.36 -8.98
C VAL A 371 6.49 -6.69 -9.13
N PRO A 372 7.37 -6.09 -8.30
CA PRO A 372 8.80 -6.37 -8.36
C PRO A 372 9.13 -7.86 -8.22
N PHE A 373 10.02 -8.35 -9.05
CA PHE A 373 10.55 -9.72 -9.10
C PHE A 373 9.52 -10.82 -9.44
N ALA A 374 8.22 -10.59 -9.28
CA ALA A 374 7.17 -11.54 -9.63
C ALA A 374 6.64 -11.30 -11.06
N GLU A 375 6.41 -10.06 -11.43
CA GLU A 375 5.84 -9.68 -12.74
C GLU A 375 6.85 -8.97 -13.65
N HIS A 376 7.89 -8.38 -13.07
CA HIS A 376 8.87 -7.59 -13.82
C HIS A 376 10.23 -7.52 -13.12
N PHE A 377 11.30 -7.53 -13.92
CA PHE A 377 12.67 -7.30 -13.46
C PHE A 377 13.42 -6.37 -14.42
N PRO A 378 13.52 -5.07 -14.12
CA PRO A 378 14.08 -4.08 -15.05
C PRO A 378 15.62 -4.12 -15.14
N TYR A 379 16.30 -4.91 -14.32
CA TYR A 379 17.77 -4.96 -14.20
C TYR A 379 18.40 -6.18 -14.87
N GLU A 380 17.77 -6.76 -15.89
CA GLU A 380 18.23 -7.96 -16.61
C GLU A 380 19.68 -7.82 -17.11
N LYS A 381 20.02 -6.64 -17.65
CA LYS A 381 21.38 -6.34 -18.16
C LYS A 381 22.40 -6.16 -17.05
N THR A 382 22.00 -5.66 -15.89
CA THR A 382 22.87 -5.40 -14.73
C THR A 382 23.12 -6.67 -13.92
N PHE A 383 22.09 -7.49 -13.76
CA PHE A 383 22.11 -8.73 -12.97
C PHE A 383 21.61 -9.94 -13.78
N PRO A 384 22.29 -10.33 -14.89
CA PRO A 384 21.78 -11.37 -15.79
C PRO A 384 21.65 -12.74 -15.13
N ARG A 385 22.49 -13.07 -14.14
CA ARG A 385 22.40 -14.35 -13.40
C ARG A 385 21.16 -14.41 -12.51
N LEU A 386 20.81 -13.29 -11.87
CA LEU A 386 19.58 -13.20 -11.07
C LEU A 386 18.34 -13.27 -11.97
N TYR A 387 18.36 -12.56 -13.09
CA TYR A 387 17.28 -12.63 -14.08
C TYR A 387 17.03 -14.07 -14.57
N GLN A 388 18.09 -14.78 -14.94
CA GLN A 388 17.97 -16.18 -15.36
C GLN A 388 17.44 -17.08 -14.23
N ALA A 389 17.92 -16.90 -13.01
CA ALA A 389 17.44 -17.66 -11.86
C ALA A 389 15.94 -17.43 -11.58
N LEU A 390 15.43 -16.22 -11.83
CA LEU A 390 13.99 -15.91 -11.72
C LEU A 390 13.20 -16.60 -12.84
N LEU A 391 13.69 -16.60 -14.07
CA LEU A 391 13.06 -17.31 -15.20
C LEU A 391 13.02 -18.83 -14.96
N ASP A 392 14.03 -19.41 -14.33
CA ASP A 392 14.10 -20.83 -14.00
C ASP A 392 13.05 -21.26 -12.95
N THR A 393 12.39 -20.29 -12.27
CA THR A 393 11.28 -20.54 -11.34
C THR A 393 9.88 -20.46 -11.98
N ASP A 394 9.79 -20.60 -13.29
CA ASP A 394 8.53 -20.50 -14.05
C ASP A 394 7.86 -19.10 -13.98
N THR A 395 8.64 -18.08 -13.64
CA THR A 395 8.15 -16.71 -13.57
C THR A 395 7.91 -16.16 -14.97
N GLN A 396 6.68 -15.76 -15.26
CA GLN A 396 6.34 -15.05 -16.49
C GLN A 396 6.45 -13.53 -16.26
N PHE A 397 7.38 -12.87 -16.95
CA PHE A 397 7.49 -11.42 -16.90
C PHE A 397 6.61 -10.75 -17.97
N TRP A 398 5.87 -9.73 -17.52
CA TRP A 398 5.11 -8.84 -18.40
C TRP A 398 5.90 -7.56 -18.69
N LYS A 399 5.57 -6.95 -19.82
CA LYS A 399 6.03 -5.61 -20.14
C LYS A 399 5.09 -4.59 -19.48
N PRO A 400 5.63 -3.53 -18.83
CA PRO A 400 4.79 -2.48 -18.28
C PRO A 400 4.09 -1.68 -19.39
N GLY A 401 2.80 -1.39 -19.16
CA GLY A 401 2.05 -0.43 -19.95
C GLY A 401 2.55 1.00 -19.74
N ARG A 402 2.06 1.93 -20.55
CA ARG A 402 2.42 3.37 -20.44
C ARG A 402 1.19 4.28 -20.43
N GLU A 403 0.09 3.80 -20.94
CA GLU A 403 -1.14 4.57 -21.08
C GLU A 403 -1.96 4.53 -19.80
N LYS A 404 -2.65 5.61 -19.52
CA LYS A 404 -3.57 5.73 -18.39
C LYS A 404 -4.98 5.79 -18.95
N THR A 405 -5.42 4.66 -19.49
CA THR A 405 -6.71 4.50 -20.16
C THR A 405 -7.86 4.81 -19.19
N VAL A 406 -8.75 5.70 -19.59
CA VAL A 406 -10.06 5.91 -18.96
C VAL A 406 -11.10 5.36 -19.90
N PHE A 407 -11.68 4.22 -19.55
CA PHE A 407 -12.69 3.54 -20.33
C PHE A 407 -13.99 4.36 -20.43
N ALA A 408 -14.68 4.22 -21.55
CA ALA A 408 -16.00 4.79 -21.77
C ALA A 408 -17.01 3.69 -22.09
N ALA A 409 -18.04 3.53 -21.26
CA ALA A 409 -19.11 2.56 -21.44
C ALA A 409 -20.47 3.26 -21.26
N GLY A 410 -21.10 3.63 -22.37
CA GLY A 410 -22.31 4.47 -22.35
C GLY A 410 -22.03 5.82 -21.73
N HIS A 411 -22.71 6.14 -20.63
CA HIS A 411 -22.53 7.37 -19.87
C HIS A 411 -21.41 7.30 -18.82
N LEU A 412 -20.86 6.11 -18.59
CA LEU A 412 -19.84 5.86 -17.58
C LEU A 412 -18.43 6.11 -18.11
N ARG A 413 -17.60 6.73 -17.28
CA ARG A 413 -16.16 6.87 -17.48
C ARG A 413 -15.45 6.33 -16.26
N PHE A 414 -14.58 5.34 -16.42
CA PHE A 414 -13.91 4.68 -15.29
C PHE A 414 -12.48 4.27 -15.62
N SER A 415 -11.70 4.06 -14.60
CA SER A 415 -10.35 3.52 -14.70
C SER A 415 -10.30 2.09 -14.19
N ALA A 416 -9.31 1.32 -14.66
CA ALA A 416 -9.14 -0.05 -14.24
C ALA A 416 -7.70 -0.37 -13.78
N PRO A 417 -7.23 0.22 -12.66
CA PRO A 417 -5.96 -0.21 -12.09
C PRO A 417 -6.02 -1.69 -11.71
N ILE A 418 -4.91 -2.40 -11.98
CA ILE A 418 -4.85 -3.85 -11.81
C ILE A 418 -4.07 -4.19 -10.53
N CYS A 419 -4.69 -4.92 -9.62
CA CYS A 419 -4.12 -5.56 -8.43
C CYS A 419 -3.28 -4.55 -7.61
N PHE A 420 -1.98 -4.78 -7.49
CA PHE A 420 -1.01 -3.99 -6.74
C PHE A 420 -0.99 -2.47 -7.06
N GLU A 421 -1.55 -2.07 -8.20
CA GLU A 421 -1.61 -0.65 -8.59
C GLU A 421 -2.47 0.20 -7.66
N ASP A 422 -3.48 -0.36 -7.00
CA ASP A 422 -4.29 0.39 -6.03
C ASP A 422 -3.56 0.67 -4.70
N CYS A 423 -2.40 0.03 -4.49
CA CYS A 423 -1.52 0.36 -3.38
C CYS A 423 -0.86 1.75 -3.52
N PHE A 424 -0.84 2.32 -4.74
CA PHE A 424 -0.13 3.55 -5.06
C PHE A 424 -1.08 4.71 -5.36
N GLY A 425 -1.09 5.72 -4.50
CA GLY A 425 -2.00 6.87 -4.62
C GLY A 425 -1.87 7.63 -5.93
N TYR A 426 -0.65 7.78 -6.47
CA TYR A 426 -0.41 8.51 -7.71
C TYR A 426 -1.12 7.88 -8.92
N ILE A 427 -1.31 6.56 -8.96
CA ILE A 427 -1.97 5.87 -10.08
C ILE A 427 -3.46 6.24 -10.10
N SER A 428 -4.17 6.03 -9.01
CA SER A 428 -5.60 6.36 -8.90
C SER A 428 -5.85 7.86 -9.08
N ARG A 429 -4.95 8.72 -8.59
CA ARG A 429 -4.99 10.16 -8.80
C ARG A 429 -4.90 10.52 -10.28
N ASP A 430 -3.96 9.96 -11.00
CA ASP A 430 -3.75 10.29 -12.41
C ASP A 430 -4.95 9.87 -13.26
N PHE A 431 -5.56 8.70 -13.00
CA PHE A 431 -6.82 8.30 -13.62
C PHE A 431 -7.97 9.27 -13.32
N THR A 432 -8.10 9.69 -12.06
CA THR A 432 -9.12 10.67 -11.66
C THR A 432 -8.93 12.00 -12.40
N ARG A 433 -7.69 12.46 -12.55
CA ARG A 433 -7.36 13.67 -13.34
C ARG A 433 -7.66 13.52 -14.84
N ASN A 434 -7.55 12.31 -15.37
CA ASN A 434 -7.93 11.99 -16.76
C ASN A 434 -9.45 11.84 -16.94
N GLY A 435 -10.24 12.05 -15.89
CA GLY A 435 -11.70 12.11 -15.96
C GLY A 435 -12.42 10.82 -15.57
N ALA A 436 -11.77 9.88 -14.86
CA ALA A 436 -12.46 8.73 -14.28
C ALA A 436 -13.44 9.18 -13.20
N GLN A 437 -14.71 8.75 -13.32
CA GLN A 437 -15.78 9.02 -12.36
C GLN A 437 -15.76 8.03 -11.19
N PHE A 438 -15.27 6.82 -11.42
CA PHE A 438 -15.05 5.79 -10.41
C PHE A 438 -13.85 4.91 -10.81
N ILE A 439 -13.42 4.08 -9.89
CA ILE A 439 -12.24 3.21 -10.03
C ILE A 439 -12.72 1.76 -9.97
N VAL A 440 -12.27 0.93 -10.90
CA VAL A 440 -12.53 -0.52 -10.94
C VAL A 440 -11.20 -1.24 -10.75
N ASN A 441 -10.95 -1.83 -9.60
CA ASN A 441 -9.74 -2.62 -9.40
C ASN A 441 -10.02 -4.10 -9.73
N LEU A 442 -9.25 -4.66 -10.67
CA LEU A 442 -9.24 -6.07 -10.97
C LEU A 442 -8.09 -6.71 -10.22
N THR A 443 -8.34 -7.69 -9.36
CA THR A 443 -7.27 -8.25 -8.51
C THR A 443 -7.31 -9.77 -8.42
N ASN A 444 -6.13 -10.35 -8.21
CA ASN A 444 -5.98 -11.76 -7.89
C ASN A 444 -5.16 -11.90 -6.59
N ASP A 445 -5.85 -11.92 -5.46
CA ASP A 445 -5.26 -12.17 -4.14
C ASP A 445 -5.35 -13.66 -3.73
N ALA A 446 -5.78 -14.54 -4.63
CA ALA A 446 -5.97 -15.98 -4.37
C ALA A 446 -4.65 -16.68 -4.03
N TRP A 447 -3.57 -16.27 -4.67
CA TRP A 447 -2.22 -16.81 -4.47
C TRP A 447 -1.72 -16.74 -3.02
N ALA A 448 -2.20 -15.78 -2.23
CA ALA A 448 -1.81 -15.64 -0.84
C ALA A 448 -2.49 -16.65 0.09
N GLY A 449 -3.66 -17.19 -0.29
CA GLY A 449 -4.47 -18.09 0.55
C GLY A 449 -4.76 -17.53 1.95
N SER A 450 -4.69 -16.20 2.12
CA SER A 450 -4.67 -15.53 3.42
C SER A 450 -5.62 -14.34 3.47
N LEU A 451 -6.63 -14.42 4.32
CA LEU A 451 -7.58 -13.33 4.55
C LEU A 451 -6.86 -12.06 5.02
N SER A 452 -5.85 -12.18 5.86
CA SER A 452 -5.10 -11.02 6.35
C SER A 452 -4.34 -10.28 5.23
N CYS A 453 -3.79 -11.00 4.26
CA CYS A 453 -3.18 -10.40 3.07
C CYS A 453 -4.21 -9.59 2.27
N GLN A 454 -5.36 -10.22 2.00
CA GLN A 454 -6.46 -9.61 1.26
C GLN A 454 -6.98 -8.34 1.94
N VAL A 455 -7.11 -8.36 3.27
CA VAL A 455 -7.56 -7.19 4.05
C VAL A 455 -6.45 -6.12 4.14
N GLN A 456 -5.17 -6.49 4.20
CA GLN A 456 -4.08 -5.51 4.07
C GLN A 456 -4.16 -4.77 2.72
N HIS A 457 -4.40 -5.50 1.63
CA HIS A 457 -4.56 -4.93 0.30
C HIS A 457 -5.82 -4.04 0.21
N LEU A 458 -6.97 -4.53 0.68
CA LEU A 458 -8.22 -3.75 0.78
C LEU A 458 -8.02 -2.43 1.54
N SER A 459 -7.27 -2.45 2.65
CA SER A 459 -7.02 -1.25 3.44
C SER A 459 -6.39 -0.12 2.64
N MET A 460 -5.54 -0.44 1.66
CA MET A 460 -4.93 0.53 0.75
C MET A 460 -5.93 1.06 -0.27
N ALA A 461 -6.76 0.18 -0.85
CA ALA A 461 -7.81 0.56 -1.80
C ALA A 461 -8.82 1.55 -1.19
N VAL A 462 -9.17 1.39 0.09
CA VAL A 462 -10.06 2.32 0.81
C VAL A 462 -9.52 3.76 0.75
N PHE A 463 -8.21 3.95 0.91
CA PHE A 463 -7.62 5.28 0.81
C PHE A 463 -7.68 5.86 -0.60
N ARG A 464 -7.61 5.04 -1.65
CA ARG A 464 -7.75 5.51 -3.04
C ARG A 464 -9.12 6.14 -3.29
N ALA A 465 -10.16 5.54 -2.72
CA ALA A 465 -11.51 6.10 -2.79
C ALA A 465 -11.59 7.47 -2.10
N VAL A 466 -11.07 7.59 -0.86
CA VAL A 466 -11.12 8.83 -0.06
C VAL A 466 -10.24 9.93 -0.66
N GLU A 467 -9.00 9.61 -1.02
CA GLU A 467 -8.04 10.54 -1.59
C GLU A 467 -8.57 11.22 -2.86
N ASN A 468 -9.28 10.48 -3.69
CA ASN A 468 -9.80 10.97 -4.96
C ASN A 468 -11.28 11.37 -4.91
N ARG A 469 -11.98 11.09 -3.81
CA ARG A 469 -13.45 11.24 -3.69
C ARG A 469 -14.14 10.50 -4.85
N ARG A 470 -13.79 9.23 -5.05
CA ARG A 470 -14.37 8.37 -6.07
C ARG A 470 -14.82 7.06 -5.44
N SER A 471 -15.97 6.56 -5.87
CA SER A 471 -16.30 5.17 -5.55
C SER A 471 -15.25 4.25 -6.16
N LEU A 472 -14.92 3.17 -5.45
CA LEU A 472 -14.01 2.15 -5.92
C LEU A 472 -14.68 0.80 -5.79
N VAL A 473 -14.72 0.02 -6.86
CA VAL A 473 -15.16 -1.38 -6.84
C VAL A 473 -13.98 -2.31 -7.08
N ARG A 474 -13.99 -3.44 -6.43
CA ARG A 474 -12.96 -4.48 -6.57
C ARG A 474 -13.62 -5.78 -7.01
N ALA A 475 -13.18 -6.32 -8.12
CA ALA A 475 -13.47 -7.70 -8.52
C ALA A 475 -12.23 -8.54 -8.22
N ALA A 476 -12.32 -9.47 -7.28
CA ALA A 476 -11.23 -10.33 -6.86
C ALA A 476 -11.50 -11.78 -7.28
N VAL A 477 -10.45 -12.53 -7.64
CA VAL A 477 -10.59 -13.96 -7.99
C VAL A 477 -11.19 -14.75 -6.83
N SER A 478 -10.69 -14.56 -5.59
CA SER A 478 -11.24 -15.18 -4.37
C SER A 478 -11.00 -14.32 -3.11
N GLY A 479 -10.76 -13.03 -3.32
CA GLY A 479 -10.34 -12.09 -2.26
C GLY A 479 -11.48 -11.23 -1.73
N GLN A 480 -11.18 -9.93 -1.57
CA GLN A 480 -12.13 -8.93 -1.08
C GLN A 480 -12.85 -8.29 -2.27
N THR A 481 -13.85 -9.01 -2.86
CA THR A 481 -14.75 -8.44 -3.86
C THR A 481 -15.73 -7.52 -3.14
N CYS A 482 -15.69 -6.21 -3.45
CA CYS A 482 -16.47 -5.23 -2.69
C CYS A 482 -16.68 -3.92 -3.47
N ALA A 483 -17.60 -3.10 -2.95
CA ALA A 483 -17.77 -1.70 -3.31
C ALA A 483 -17.41 -0.79 -2.14
N ILE A 484 -16.59 0.22 -2.40
CA ILE A 484 -16.11 1.22 -1.45
C ILE A 484 -16.66 2.57 -1.89
N GLY A 485 -17.39 3.23 -1.01
CA GLY A 485 -17.89 4.57 -1.26
C GLY A 485 -16.78 5.63 -1.21
N PRO A 486 -17.05 6.84 -1.71
CA PRO A 486 -16.07 7.93 -1.80
C PRO A 486 -15.62 8.48 -0.43
N THR A 487 -16.27 8.07 0.66
CA THR A 487 -15.88 8.36 2.05
C THR A 487 -14.99 7.27 2.67
N GLY A 488 -14.72 6.18 1.92
CA GLY A 488 -14.01 5.00 2.42
C GLY A 488 -14.92 3.98 3.14
N LYS A 489 -16.23 4.21 3.19
CA LYS A 489 -17.19 3.25 3.73
C LYS A 489 -17.34 2.08 2.77
N ILE A 490 -17.25 0.85 3.29
CA ILE A 490 -17.60 -0.36 2.53
C ILE A 490 -19.13 -0.37 2.35
N LEU A 491 -19.59 -0.32 1.10
CA LEU A 491 -21.00 -0.30 0.73
C LEU A 491 -21.58 -1.72 0.66
N ALA A 492 -20.81 -2.63 0.06
CA ALA A 492 -21.15 -4.05 -0.06
C ALA A 492 -19.87 -4.88 -0.18
N MET A 493 -19.92 -6.12 0.23
CA MET A 493 -18.79 -7.06 0.17
C MET A 493 -19.29 -8.49 0.00
N ALA A 494 -18.69 -9.24 -0.92
CA ALA A 494 -18.92 -10.65 -1.11
C ALA A 494 -18.15 -11.47 -0.04
N PRO A 495 -18.63 -12.66 0.33
CA PRO A 495 -17.87 -13.59 1.14
C PRO A 495 -16.58 -13.99 0.40
N PRO A 496 -15.39 -13.93 1.06
CA PRO A 496 -14.17 -14.40 0.44
C PRO A 496 -14.19 -15.93 0.24
N PHE A 497 -13.37 -16.43 -0.70
CA PHE A 497 -13.22 -17.85 -1.00
C PHE A 497 -14.50 -18.58 -1.43
N THR A 498 -15.43 -17.86 -2.09
CA THR A 498 -16.69 -18.41 -2.62
C THR A 498 -16.86 -18.05 -4.08
N GLU A 499 -17.48 -18.93 -4.87
CA GLU A 499 -17.97 -18.61 -6.21
C GLU A 499 -19.26 -17.79 -6.08
N THR A 500 -19.24 -16.52 -6.47
CA THR A 500 -20.39 -15.62 -6.30
C THR A 500 -20.32 -14.41 -7.23
N ALA A 501 -21.48 -13.79 -7.46
CA ALA A 501 -21.60 -12.46 -8.04
C ALA A 501 -22.08 -11.47 -6.98
N LEU A 502 -21.60 -10.23 -7.04
CA LEU A 502 -22.02 -9.13 -6.18
C LEU A 502 -22.55 -7.99 -7.03
N ASN A 503 -23.87 -7.82 -7.07
CA ASN A 503 -24.52 -6.68 -7.69
C ASN A 503 -24.47 -5.50 -6.72
N VAL A 504 -23.98 -4.35 -7.18
CA VAL A 504 -23.82 -3.14 -6.36
C VAL A 504 -24.22 -1.90 -7.13
N GLU A 505 -24.84 -0.97 -6.43
CA GLU A 505 -25.06 0.39 -6.91
C GLU A 505 -24.10 1.33 -6.19
N ILE A 506 -23.29 2.07 -6.93
CA ILE A 506 -22.30 3.00 -6.39
C ILE A 506 -22.65 4.44 -6.75
N PRO A 507 -22.46 5.41 -5.84
CA PRO A 507 -22.61 6.82 -6.15
C PRO A 507 -21.46 7.31 -7.05
N LEU A 508 -21.78 8.24 -7.96
CA LEU A 508 -20.83 8.92 -8.83
C LEU A 508 -20.68 10.38 -8.39
N PRO A 509 -19.87 10.67 -7.38
CA PRO A 509 -19.67 12.04 -6.92
C PRO A 509 -18.87 12.86 -7.93
N THR A 510 -19.18 14.14 -8.02
CA THR A 510 -18.46 15.11 -8.85
C THR A 510 -17.40 15.87 -8.06
N GLY A 511 -16.56 16.62 -8.78
CA GLY A 511 -15.51 17.46 -8.22
C GLY A 511 -14.20 16.72 -7.97
N SER A 512 -13.24 17.47 -7.45
CA SER A 512 -11.88 17.03 -7.20
C SER A 512 -11.49 17.33 -5.76
N THR A 513 -10.50 16.62 -5.24
CA THR A 513 -9.95 16.84 -3.90
C THR A 513 -8.64 17.62 -3.99
N PRO A 514 -8.19 18.28 -2.92
CA PRO A 514 -6.83 18.81 -2.86
C PRO A 514 -5.77 17.75 -3.17
N TYR A 515 -5.95 16.51 -2.69
CA TYR A 515 -5.02 15.41 -3.01
C TYR A 515 -4.99 15.09 -4.51
N SER A 516 -6.13 15.08 -5.21
CA SER A 516 -6.14 14.80 -6.65
C SER A 516 -5.37 15.86 -7.47
N TYR A 517 -5.21 17.08 -6.95
CA TYR A 517 -4.36 18.11 -7.56
C TYR A 517 -2.88 17.98 -7.14
N TRP A 518 -2.61 17.88 -5.84
CA TRP A 518 -1.27 17.98 -5.28
C TRP A 518 -0.58 16.62 -5.14
N GLY A 519 -1.34 15.54 -5.07
CA GLY A 519 -0.81 14.18 -4.88
C GLY A 519 -0.03 14.06 -3.57
N ASP A 520 1.12 13.45 -3.66
CA ASP A 520 1.99 13.18 -2.51
C ASP A 520 2.83 14.39 -2.04
N PHE A 521 2.38 15.61 -2.37
CA PHE A 521 3.05 16.86 -1.97
C PHE A 521 3.39 16.90 -0.48
N TRP A 522 2.47 16.45 0.38
CA TRP A 522 2.69 16.43 1.82
C TRP A 522 3.76 15.42 2.24
N GLY A 523 3.83 14.26 1.60
CA GLY A 523 4.92 13.30 1.80
C GLY A 523 6.28 13.90 1.43
N ILE A 524 6.36 14.59 0.29
CA ILE A 524 7.54 15.33 -0.15
C ILE A 524 7.90 16.42 0.87
N LEU A 525 6.92 17.19 1.32
CA LEU A 525 7.12 18.26 2.28
C LEU A 525 7.69 17.76 3.61
N PHE A 526 7.15 16.66 4.15
CA PHE A 526 7.71 16.01 5.34
C PHE A 526 9.17 15.61 5.12
N ALA A 527 9.50 15.01 3.97
CA ALA A 527 10.86 14.57 3.66
C ALA A 527 11.84 15.76 3.55
N VAL A 528 11.43 16.84 2.88
CA VAL A 528 12.23 18.07 2.75
C VAL A 528 12.47 18.72 4.11
N PHE A 529 11.43 18.87 4.94
CA PHE A 529 11.60 19.43 6.29
C PHE A 529 12.47 18.57 7.18
N ALA A 530 12.32 17.24 7.15
CA ALA A 530 13.18 16.34 7.91
C ALA A 530 14.65 16.48 7.48
N ALA A 531 14.92 16.53 6.18
CA ALA A 531 16.25 16.71 5.63
C ALA A 531 16.86 18.08 6.02
N MET A 532 16.10 19.17 5.89
CA MET A 532 16.57 20.51 6.27
C MET A 532 16.90 20.60 7.76
N LEU A 533 16.06 20.03 8.63
CA LEU A 533 16.32 20.02 10.06
C LEU A 533 17.53 19.16 10.42
N LEU A 534 17.72 18.01 9.77
CA LEU A 534 18.91 17.17 9.95
C LEU A 534 20.19 17.93 9.55
N LEU A 535 20.21 18.53 8.37
CA LEU A 535 21.34 19.30 7.87
C LEU A 535 21.68 20.49 8.78
N ASN A 536 20.67 21.27 9.18
CA ASN A 536 20.84 22.36 10.14
C ASN A 536 21.38 21.87 11.50
N GLY A 537 20.87 20.74 11.99
CA GLY A 537 21.35 20.14 13.23
C GLY A 537 22.81 19.72 13.16
N VAL A 538 23.21 19.05 12.06
CA VAL A 538 24.60 18.65 11.80
C VAL A 538 25.51 19.89 11.69
N PHE A 539 25.10 20.90 10.93
CA PHE A 539 25.86 22.14 10.80
C PHE A 539 26.11 22.81 12.15
N ARG A 540 25.05 22.99 12.96
CA ARG A 540 25.18 23.56 14.32
C ARG A 540 26.06 22.71 15.24
N PHE A 541 25.99 21.39 15.07
CA PHE A 541 26.81 20.47 15.86
C PHE A 541 28.31 20.62 15.52
N ILE A 542 28.64 20.69 14.22
CA ILE A 542 30.02 20.91 13.75
C ILE A 542 30.57 22.27 14.25
N LEU A 543 29.78 23.35 14.14
CA LEU A 543 30.19 24.68 14.62
C LEU A 543 30.52 24.66 16.11
N ARG A 544 29.72 23.95 16.91
CA ARG A 544 30.02 23.82 18.37
C ARG A 544 31.33 23.09 18.62
N ILE A 545 31.64 22.04 17.87
CA ILE A 545 32.93 21.32 18.01
C ILE A 545 34.10 22.24 17.67
N ILE A 546 33.99 23.02 16.58
CA ILE A 546 35.04 23.95 16.17
C ILE A 546 35.26 25.06 17.21
N GLN A 547 34.18 25.59 17.80
CA GLN A 547 34.24 26.61 18.82
C GLN A 547 34.89 26.09 20.13
N THR A 548 34.46 24.91 20.61
CA THR A 548 35.03 24.30 21.81
C THR A 548 36.47 23.79 21.62
N GLY A 549 36.86 23.41 20.40
CA GLY A 549 38.24 23.04 20.08
C GLY A 549 39.21 24.24 19.91
N ARG A 550 38.67 25.47 19.80
CA ARG A 550 39.49 26.72 19.81
C ARG A 550 39.71 27.30 21.22
N GLU A 551 38.98 26.81 22.20
CA GLU A 551 39.11 27.19 23.62
C GLU A 551 40.05 26.25 24.42
N LEU A 552 40.61 25.22 23.78
CA LEU A 552 41.65 24.32 24.25
C LEU A 552 42.98 24.60 23.52
#